data_e47c38920b20f7077df656c9ce14b38c
#
_entry.id   e47c38920b20f7077df656c9ce14b38c
#
_cell.length_a   1.000
_cell.length_b   1.000
_cell.length_c   1.000
_cell.angle_alpha   90.00
_cell.angle_beta   90.00
_cell.angle_gamma   90.00
#
_symmetry.space_group_name_H-M   'P 1'
#
loop_
_entity.id
_entity.type
_entity.pdbx_description
1 polymer ?
#
loop_
_entity_poly.entity_id
_entity_poly.type
_entity_poly.pdbx_seq_one_letter_code
_entity_poly.pdbx_strand_id
1 'polypeptide(L)'
;MLEKESFLDSESDYKSEEEIKDEVRRAKLRALHLLTAMDRTEAKLREKLEVSYCEKAVEEAVAYVKNYGYLDDERYVKVYIESKSRTKSRKQIEQDLIYKKGVSKEAVYRGFEQAEMADVVEVIQKYMKKKKIDPQTCDYEQKQKFFAYMMRKGFQIEELKMVFGLT
;
A
#
# COMPACT_ATOMS: atom_id res chain seq x y z
N MET A 1 18.51 -22.58 -59.42
CA MET A 1 17.88 -21.63 -58.49
C MET A 1 17.73 -22.33 -57.15
N LEU A 2 18.63 -22.05 -56.25
CA LEU A 2 18.62 -22.63 -54.92
C LEU A 2 17.99 -21.61 -53.98
N GLU A 3 16.78 -21.86 -53.54
CA GLU A 3 16.13 -21.12 -52.45
C GLU A 3 16.89 -21.42 -51.17
N LYS A 4 17.57 -20.41 -50.66
CA LYS A 4 18.11 -20.42 -49.31
C LYS A 4 16.94 -20.07 -48.38
N GLU A 5 16.31 -21.10 -47.86
CA GLU A 5 15.52 -20.95 -46.62
C GLU A 5 16.49 -20.55 -45.48
N SER A 6 16.40 -19.31 -45.11
CA SER A 6 17.03 -18.83 -43.90
C SER A 6 16.23 -19.35 -42.70
N PHE A 7 16.67 -20.49 -42.18
CA PHE A 7 16.33 -20.93 -40.85
C PHE A 7 16.89 -19.85 -39.89
N LEU A 8 16.05 -18.90 -39.52
CA LEU A 8 16.32 -18.07 -38.36
C LEU A 8 16.09 -18.95 -37.13
N ASP A 9 17.21 -19.48 -36.66
CA ASP A 9 17.31 -20.09 -35.35
C ASP A 9 16.76 -19.13 -34.28
N SER A 10 15.56 -19.39 -33.85
CA SER A 10 15.08 -18.92 -32.56
C SER A 10 15.65 -19.81 -31.43
N GLU A 11 16.97 -19.93 -31.45
CA GLU A 11 17.73 -20.39 -30.29
C GLU A 11 17.72 -19.21 -29.33
N SER A 12 16.73 -19.22 -28.43
CA SER A 12 17.02 -18.67 -27.10
C SER A 12 15.77 -18.28 -26.40
N ASP A 13 15.72 -18.62 -25.30
CA ASP A 13 15.25 -18.09 -24.01
C ASP A 13 14.79 -19.23 -23.08
N TYR A 14 15.17 -20.46 -23.36
CA TYR A 14 15.02 -21.52 -22.38
C TYR A 14 16.25 -21.55 -21.49
N LYS A 15 16.20 -20.86 -20.35
CA LYS A 15 17.17 -20.99 -19.27
C LYS A 15 17.24 -22.46 -18.86
N SER A 16 18.43 -22.98 -18.64
CA SER A 16 18.63 -24.34 -18.12
C SER A 16 18.02 -24.46 -16.71
N GLU A 17 17.73 -25.71 -16.30
CA GLU A 17 17.21 -25.93 -14.93
C GLU A 17 18.18 -25.44 -13.85
N GLU A 18 19.48 -25.51 -14.07
CA GLU A 18 20.48 -24.97 -13.12
C GLU A 18 20.46 -23.46 -13.06
N GLU A 19 20.35 -22.78 -14.19
CA GLU A 19 20.23 -21.32 -14.24
C GLU A 19 18.97 -20.83 -13.54
N ILE A 20 17.85 -21.54 -13.69
CA ILE A 20 16.60 -21.23 -12.98
C ILE A 20 16.76 -21.44 -11.47
N LYS A 21 17.39 -22.53 -11.03
CA LYS A 21 17.65 -22.79 -9.60
C LYS A 21 18.54 -21.71 -8.97
N ASP A 22 19.56 -21.27 -9.68
CA ASP A 22 20.43 -20.19 -9.19
C ASP A 22 19.69 -18.85 -9.14
N GLU A 23 18.85 -18.58 -10.15
CA GLU A 23 18.00 -17.38 -10.18
C GLU A 23 16.99 -17.38 -9.04
N VAL A 24 16.34 -18.50 -8.73
CA VAL A 24 15.45 -18.68 -7.57
C VAL A 24 16.19 -18.37 -6.26
N ARG A 25 17.39 -18.90 -6.09
CA ARG A 25 18.21 -18.64 -4.90
C ARG A 25 18.50 -17.15 -4.74
N ARG A 26 18.91 -16.48 -5.81
CA ARG A 26 19.19 -15.03 -5.81
C ARG A 26 17.91 -14.22 -5.54
N ALA A 27 16.77 -14.60 -6.12
CA ALA A 27 15.49 -13.95 -5.88
C ALA A 27 15.05 -14.06 -4.41
N LYS A 28 15.22 -15.24 -3.78
CA LYS A 28 14.94 -15.44 -2.35
C LYS A 28 15.81 -14.54 -1.47
N LEU A 29 17.10 -14.47 -1.72
CA LEU A 29 18.02 -13.58 -0.98
C LEU A 29 17.65 -12.10 -1.18
N ARG A 30 17.29 -11.72 -2.40
CA ARG A 30 16.83 -10.35 -2.70
C ARG A 30 15.55 -10.01 -1.98
N ALA A 31 14.58 -10.92 -1.96
CA ALA A 31 13.32 -10.75 -1.23
C ALA A 31 13.56 -10.52 0.29
N LEU A 32 14.39 -11.36 0.90
CA LEU A 32 14.76 -11.20 2.30
C LEU A 32 15.42 -9.85 2.57
N HIS A 33 16.38 -9.45 1.73
CA HIS A 33 17.04 -8.15 1.86
C HIS A 33 16.04 -6.99 1.76
N LEU A 34 15.10 -7.03 0.80
CA LEU A 34 14.09 -5.99 0.63
C LEU A 34 13.14 -5.89 1.83
N LEU A 35 12.76 -7.02 2.43
CA LEU A 35 11.87 -7.07 3.59
C LEU A 35 12.58 -6.68 4.89
N THR A 36 13.87 -6.97 5.01
CA THR A 36 14.69 -6.53 6.14
C THR A 36 14.86 -5.01 6.16
N ALA A 37 15.00 -4.40 4.98
CA ALA A 37 15.16 -2.96 4.87
C ALA A 37 13.86 -2.19 5.20
N MET A 38 12.70 -2.72 4.81
CA MET A 38 11.40 -2.11 5.10
C MET A 38 10.26 -3.09 4.84
N ASP A 39 9.21 -3.02 5.64
CA ASP A 39 7.96 -3.76 5.39
C ASP A 39 7.34 -3.41 4.04
N ARG A 40 6.89 -4.44 3.32
CA ARG A 40 6.27 -4.32 2.00
C ARG A 40 5.06 -5.22 1.89
N THR A 41 4.13 -4.83 1.04
CA THR A 41 3.07 -5.73 0.59
C THR A 41 3.59 -6.72 -0.45
N GLU A 42 2.90 -7.84 -0.65
CA GLU A 42 3.23 -8.81 -1.69
C GLU A 42 3.33 -8.15 -3.06
N ALA A 43 2.36 -7.30 -3.43
CA ALA A 43 2.38 -6.59 -4.70
C ALA A 43 3.65 -5.74 -4.88
N LYS A 44 4.07 -5.02 -3.83
CA LYS A 44 5.28 -4.20 -3.89
C LYS A 44 6.58 -4.99 -3.87
N LEU A 45 6.58 -6.17 -3.25
CA LEU A 45 7.70 -7.07 -3.33
C LEU A 45 7.83 -7.65 -4.73
N ARG A 46 6.72 -8.11 -5.32
CA ARG A 46 6.68 -8.63 -6.71
C ARG A 46 7.19 -7.60 -7.70
N GLU A 47 6.68 -6.37 -7.68
CA GLU A 47 7.15 -5.28 -8.55
C GLU A 47 8.68 -5.10 -8.50
N LYS A 48 9.30 -5.28 -7.34
CA LYS A 48 10.75 -5.16 -7.19
C LYS A 48 11.52 -6.36 -7.71
N LEU A 49 10.98 -7.55 -7.59
CA LEU A 49 11.63 -8.79 -8.04
C LEU A 49 11.48 -8.98 -9.55
N GLU A 50 10.33 -8.66 -10.12
CA GLU A 50 10.01 -8.80 -11.54
C GLU A 50 10.93 -7.98 -12.46
N VAL A 51 11.56 -6.93 -11.94
CA VAL A 51 12.57 -6.15 -12.69
C VAL A 51 13.80 -6.97 -13.08
N SER A 52 14.16 -7.99 -12.29
CA SER A 52 15.44 -8.68 -12.40
C SER A 52 15.35 -10.20 -12.46
N TYR A 53 14.19 -10.77 -12.21
CA TYR A 53 14.01 -12.21 -12.09
C TYR A 53 12.82 -12.69 -12.94
N CYS A 54 12.92 -13.91 -13.44
CA CYS A 54 11.82 -14.53 -14.18
C CYS A 54 10.64 -14.86 -13.27
N GLU A 55 9.46 -15.03 -13.86
CA GLU A 55 8.21 -15.32 -13.15
C GLU A 55 8.34 -16.46 -12.14
N LYS A 56 8.92 -17.60 -12.57
CA LYS A 56 9.12 -18.76 -11.70
C LYS A 56 9.96 -18.43 -10.46
N ALA A 57 11.04 -17.66 -10.64
CA ALA A 57 11.91 -17.26 -9.54
C ALA A 57 11.19 -16.30 -8.59
N VAL A 58 10.37 -15.40 -9.11
CA VAL A 58 9.54 -14.49 -8.30
C VAL A 58 8.51 -15.27 -7.50
N GLU A 59 7.77 -16.20 -8.13
CA GLU A 59 6.77 -17.03 -7.44
C GLU A 59 7.38 -17.82 -6.29
N GLU A 60 8.51 -18.49 -6.53
CA GLU A 60 9.18 -19.27 -5.48
C GLU A 60 9.76 -18.39 -4.36
N ALA A 61 10.30 -17.22 -4.70
CA ALA A 61 10.80 -16.29 -3.70
C ALA A 61 9.67 -15.72 -2.82
N VAL A 62 8.54 -15.34 -3.41
CA VAL A 62 7.36 -14.86 -2.69
C VAL A 62 6.79 -15.96 -1.79
N ALA A 63 6.61 -17.17 -2.31
CA ALA A 63 6.15 -18.32 -1.53
C ALA A 63 7.07 -18.60 -0.33
N TYR A 64 8.39 -18.55 -0.55
CA TYR A 64 9.39 -18.74 0.49
C TYR A 64 9.23 -17.73 1.64
N VAL A 65 9.19 -16.44 1.35
CA VAL A 65 9.09 -15.41 2.40
C VAL A 65 7.73 -15.38 3.09
N LYS A 66 6.66 -15.80 2.41
CA LYS A 66 5.34 -16.00 3.02
C LYS A 66 5.33 -17.17 3.99
N ASN A 67 5.87 -18.32 3.59
CA ASN A 67 5.92 -19.53 4.42
C ASN A 67 6.72 -19.33 5.71
N TYR A 68 7.75 -18.49 5.68
CA TYR A 68 8.53 -18.14 6.86
C TYR A 68 7.98 -16.93 7.64
N GLY A 69 6.84 -16.37 7.25
CA GLY A 69 6.20 -15.26 7.95
C GLY A 69 6.89 -13.91 7.77
N TYR A 70 7.84 -13.78 6.85
CA TYR A 70 8.50 -12.49 6.56
C TYR A 70 7.63 -11.55 5.74
N LEU A 71 6.71 -12.10 4.95
CA LEU A 71 5.73 -11.38 4.15
C LEU A 71 4.33 -11.70 4.65
N ASP A 72 3.61 -10.70 5.13
CA ASP A 72 2.26 -10.81 5.69
C ASP A 72 1.48 -9.53 5.42
N ASP A 73 0.62 -9.57 4.41
CA ASP A 73 -0.18 -8.42 4.00
C ASP A 73 -1.24 -8.05 5.06
N GLU A 74 -1.78 -9.00 5.82
CA GLU A 74 -2.77 -8.72 6.87
C GLU A 74 -2.12 -7.92 8.01
N ARG A 75 -0.94 -8.35 8.46
CA ARG A 75 -0.14 -7.60 9.44
C ARG A 75 0.23 -6.22 8.91
N TYR A 76 0.67 -6.12 7.65
CA TYR A 76 1.02 -4.86 7.02
C TYR A 76 -0.15 -3.89 7.02
N VAL A 77 -1.33 -4.34 6.59
CA VAL A 77 -2.56 -3.54 6.52
C VAL A 77 -2.95 -3.02 7.90
N LYS A 78 -2.96 -3.90 8.91
CA LYS A 78 -3.31 -3.53 10.29
C LYS A 78 -2.38 -2.42 10.82
N VAL A 79 -1.07 -2.64 10.75
CA VAL A 79 -0.06 -1.66 11.20
C VAL A 79 -0.17 -0.35 10.42
N TYR A 80 -0.42 -0.40 9.12
CA TYR A 80 -0.61 0.77 8.29
C TYR A 80 -1.82 1.60 8.72
N ILE A 81 -2.97 0.94 8.95
CA ILE A 81 -4.20 1.60 9.42
C ILE A 81 -3.96 2.27 10.77
N GLU A 82 -3.45 1.56 11.76
CA GLU A 82 -3.18 2.08 13.11
C GLU A 82 -2.23 3.27 13.10
N SER A 83 -1.17 3.21 12.31
CA SER A 83 -0.21 4.30 12.17
C SER A 83 -0.80 5.51 11.44
N LYS A 84 -1.49 5.30 10.32
CA LYS A 84 -1.96 6.38 9.44
C LYS A 84 -3.28 7.01 9.89
N SER A 85 -4.09 6.31 10.67
CA SER A 85 -5.34 6.86 11.23
C SER A 85 -5.13 8.13 12.07
N ARG A 86 -3.93 8.32 12.61
CA ARG A 86 -3.55 9.52 13.36
C ARG A 86 -3.43 10.81 12.53
N THR A 87 -3.37 10.66 11.19
CA THR A 87 -3.10 11.78 10.28
C THR A 87 -3.95 11.77 9.02
N LYS A 88 -4.59 10.66 8.71
CA LYS A 88 -5.37 10.47 7.48
C LYS A 88 -6.79 10.04 7.80
N SER A 89 -7.73 10.39 6.90
CA SER A 89 -9.08 9.84 6.96
C SER A 89 -9.09 8.37 6.58
N ARG A 90 -10.13 7.64 7.01
CA ARG A 90 -10.37 6.24 6.60
C ARG A 90 -10.32 6.08 5.08
N LYS A 91 -10.97 6.99 4.35
CA LYS A 91 -11.00 6.96 2.87
C LYS A 91 -9.61 7.11 2.24
N GLN A 92 -8.77 7.99 2.78
CA GLN A 92 -7.40 8.14 2.29
C GLN A 92 -6.55 6.90 2.56
N ILE A 93 -6.70 6.28 3.73
CA ILE A 93 -6.00 5.04 4.08
C ILE A 93 -6.41 3.91 3.15
N GLU A 94 -7.72 3.74 2.91
CA GLU A 94 -8.25 2.75 1.97
C GLU A 94 -7.68 2.93 0.56
N GLN A 95 -7.72 4.15 0.04
CA GLN A 95 -7.15 4.46 -1.29
C GLN A 95 -5.65 4.19 -1.36
N ASP A 96 -4.90 4.56 -0.34
CA ASP A 96 -3.46 4.30 -0.31
C ASP A 96 -3.14 2.79 -0.30
N LEU A 97 -3.87 2.01 0.49
CA LEU A 97 -3.67 0.56 0.57
C LEU A 97 -4.03 -0.13 -0.74
N ILE A 98 -5.15 0.22 -1.36
CA ILE A 98 -5.61 -0.39 -2.61
C ILE A 98 -4.72 0.05 -3.78
N TYR A 99 -4.59 1.35 -4.02
CA TYR A 99 -3.98 1.86 -5.26
C TYR A 99 -2.46 2.05 -5.17
N LYS A 100 -1.91 2.40 -4.00
CA LYS A 100 -0.47 2.61 -3.87
C LYS A 100 0.26 1.38 -3.36
N LYS A 101 -0.40 0.56 -2.54
CA LYS A 101 0.21 -0.63 -1.93
C LYS A 101 -0.21 -1.94 -2.60
N GLY A 102 -1.24 -1.90 -3.45
CA GLY A 102 -1.70 -3.06 -4.21
C GLY A 102 -2.37 -4.14 -3.37
N VAL A 103 -2.98 -3.75 -2.25
CA VAL A 103 -3.72 -4.67 -1.37
C VAL A 103 -5.15 -4.84 -1.89
N SER A 104 -5.71 -6.04 -1.81
CA SER A 104 -7.10 -6.29 -2.19
C SER A 104 -8.08 -5.56 -1.28
N LYS A 105 -9.25 -5.20 -1.83
CA LYS A 105 -10.31 -4.52 -1.06
C LYS A 105 -10.72 -5.34 0.15
N GLU A 106 -10.86 -6.65 -0.01
CA GLU A 106 -11.26 -7.58 1.03
C GLU A 106 -10.26 -7.60 2.19
N ALA A 107 -8.95 -7.58 1.89
CA ALA A 107 -7.91 -7.52 2.92
C ALA A 107 -7.91 -6.16 3.65
N VAL A 108 -8.18 -5.08 2.95
CA VAL A 108 -8.31 -3.74 3.54
C VAL A 108 -9.52 -3.68 4.48
N TYR A 109 -10.67 -4.23 4.06
CA TYR A 109 -11.86 -4.28 4.91
C TYR A 109 -11.61 -5.08 6.19
N ARG A 110 -11.06 -6.28 6.09
CA ARG A 110 -10.68 -7.09 7.27
C ARG A 110 -9.69 -6.34 8.18
N GLY A 111 -8.75 -5.63 7.59
CA GLY A 111 -7.80 -4.81 8.34
C GLY A 111 -8.47 -3.72 9.16
N PHE A 112 -9.47 -3.04 8.62
CA PHE A 112 -10.23 -2.03 9.35
C PHE A 112 -11.08 -2.62 10.51
N GLU A 113 -11.52 -3.86 10.39
CA GLU A 113 -12.25 -4.56 11.47
C GLU A 113 -11.33 -4.93 12.64
N GLN A 114 -10.04 -5.16 12.37
CA GLN A 114 -9.06 -5.63 13.34
C GLN A 114 -8.17 -4.53 13.93
N ALA A 115 -8.05 -3.41 13.23
CA ALA A 115 -7.14 -2.31 13.61
C ALA A 115 -7.80 -1.33 14.57
N GLU A 116 -7.02 -0.84 15.52
CA GLU A 116 -7.41 0.26 16.38
C GLU A 116 -7.15 1.61 15.66
N MET A 117 -8.23 2.26 15.26
CA MET A 117 -8.15 3.57 14.64
C MET A 117 -8.06 4.67 15.69
N ALA A 118 -7.28 5.71 15.38
CA ALA A 118 -7.29 6.93 16.18
C ALA A 118 -8.68 7.59 16.14
N ASP A 119 -9.04 8.29 17.23
CA ASP A 119 -10.28 9.04 17.28
C ASP A 119 -10.28 10.15 16.23
N VAL A 120 -11.27 10.11 15.35
CA VAL A 120 -11.42 11.07 14.26
C VAL A 120 -11.57 12.51 14.76
N VAL A 121 -12.21 12.70 15.92
CA VAL A 121 -12.36 14.01 16.56
C VAL A 121 -11.00 14.61 16.91
N GLU A 122 -10.13 13.80 17.54
CA GLU A 122 -8.77 14.24 17.86
C GLU A 122 -7.96 14.57 16.60
N VAL A 123 -8.12 13.77 15.54
CA VAL A 123 -7.43 14.02 14.27
C VAL A 123 -7.87 15.34 13.66
N ILE A 124 -9.18 15.60 13.60
CA ILE A 124 -9.74 16.86 13.08
C ILE A 124 -9.26 18.05 13.92
N GLN A 125 -9.28 17.93 15.26
CA GLN A 125 -8.79 18.98 16.15
C GLN A 125 -7.30 19.32 15.94
N LYS A 126 -6.46 18.32 15.62
CA LYS A 126 -5.05 18.58 15.23
C LYS A 126 -4.96 19.42 13.95
N TYR A 127 -5.82 19.14 12.96
CA TYR A 127 -5.89 19.95 11.74
C TYR A 127 -6.38 21.38 12.04
N MET A 128 -7.38 21.54 12.92
CA MET A 128 -7.87 22.85 13.34
C MET A 128 -6.75 23.67 13.99
N LYS A 129 -6.01 23.10 14.93
CA LYS A 129 -4.85 23.76 15.56
C LYS A 129 -3.81 24.17 14.50
N LYS A 130 -3.47 23.28 13.58
CA LYS A 130 -2.51 23.56 12.49
C LYS A 130 -2.99 24.69 11.57
N LYS A 131 -4.28 24.77 11.32
CA LYS A 131 -4.90 25.81 10.47
C LYS A 131 -5.34 27.05 11.24
N LYS A 132 -5.14 27.08 12.55
CA LYS A 132 -5.57 28.16 13.45
C LYS A 132 -7.08 28.46 13.34
N ILE A 133 -7.87 27.39 13.26
CA ILE A 133 -9.34 27.45 13.25
C ILE A 133 -9.86 27.16 14.66
N ASP A 134 -10.67 28.07 15.17
CA ASP A 134 -11.41 27.89 16.42
C ASP A 134 -12.89 27.77 16.06
N PRO A 135 -13.58 26.68 16.44
CA PRO A 135 -15.00 26.46 16.12
C PRO A 135 -15.92 27.54 16.68
N GLN A 136 -15.52 28.21 17.79
CA GLN A 136 -16.34 29.20 18.48
C GLN A 136 -16.20 30.60 17.89
N THR A 137 -15.05 30.91 17.30
CA THR A 137 -14.72 32.28 16.88
C THR A 137 -14.51 32.45 15.40
N CYS A 138 -14.35 31.33 14.63
CA CYS A 138 -14.17 31.42 13.19
C CYS A 138 -15.43 31.92 12.49
N ASP A 139 -15.23 32.79 11.50
CA ASP A 139 -16.31 33.27 10.66
C ASP A 139 -16.82 32.19 9.68
N TYR A 140 -17.93 32.49 9.02
CA TYR A 140 -18.56 31.55 8.07
C TYR A 140 -17.63 31.15 6.92
N GLU A 141 -16.86 32.09 6.38
CA GLU A 141 -15.97 31.85 5.25
C GLU A 141 -14.80 30.93 5.65
N GLN A 142 -14.19 31.21 6.79
CA GLN A 142 -13.12 30.35 7.36
C GLN A 142 -13.60 28.93 7.61
N LYS A 143 -14.79 28.77 8.16
CA LYS A 143 -15.44 27.46 8.38
C LYS A 143 -15.67 26.72 7.06
N GLN A 144 -16.25 27.38 6.04
CA GLN A 144 -16.49 26.79 4.74
C GLN A 144 -15.17 26.32 4.06
N LYS A 145 -14.15 27.14 4.11
CA LYS A 145 -12.81 26.81 3.57
C LYS A 145 -12.20 25.60 4.30
N PHE A 146 -12.35 25.53 5.60
CA PHE A 146 -11.85 24.41 6.41
C PHE A 146 -12.63 23.13 6.10
N PHE A 147 -13.95 23.18 6.03
CA PHE A 147 -14.78 22.02 5.66
C PHE A 147 -14.42 21.51 4.27
N ALA A 148 -14.34 22.39 3.28
CA ALA A 148 -13.93 22.00 1.93
C ALA A 148 -12.52 21.37 1.88
N TYR A 149 -11.59 21.88 2.67
CA TYR A 149 -10.24 21.31 2.80
C TYR A 149 -10.27 19.91 3.41
N MET A 150 -11.01 19.71 4.50
CA MET A 150 -11.11 18.42 5.17
C MET A 150 -11.86 17.38 4.33
N MET A 151 -12.94 17.78 3.65
CA MET A 151 -13.68 16.90 2.73
C MET A 151 -12.82 16.43 1.55
N ARG A 152 -11.96 17.29 0.99
CA ARG A 152 -10.96 16.85 -0.02
C ARG A 152 -9.96 15.83 0.52
N LYS A 153 -9.70 15.86 1.82
CA LYS A 153 -8.91 14.83 2.53
C LYS A 153 -9.71 13.57 2.86
N GLY A 154 -11.00 13.53 2.50
CA GLY A 154 -11.85 12.36 2.67
C GLY A 154 -12.50 12.22 4.04
N PHE A 155 -12.46 13.27 4.88
CA PHE A 155 -13.25 13.32 6.11
C PHE A 155 -14.73 13.54 5.76
N GLN A 156 -15.63 12.95 6.56
CA GLN A 156 -17.06 13.07 6.35
C GLN A 156 -17.59 14.38 6.95
N ILE A 157 -18.64 14.91 6.31
CA ILE A 157 -19.22 16.18 6.79
C ILE A 157 -19.83 16.04 8.21
N GLU A 158 -20.34 14.85 8.53
CA GLU A 158 -20.88 14.51 9.85
C GLU A 158 -19.81 14.57 10.93
N GLU A 159 -18.61 14.07 10.63
CA GLU A 159 -17.46 14.14 11.55
C GLU A 159 -17.06 15.60 11.83
N LEU A 160 -17.07 16.43 10.80
CA LEU A 160 -16.77 17.85 10.92
C LEU A 160 -17.85 18.59 11.72
N LYS A 161 -19.12 18.32 11.43
CA LYS A 161 -20.25 18.89 12.19
C LYS A 161 -20.16 18.55 13.67
N MET A 162 -19.85 17.28 13.98
CA MET A 162 -19.68 16.84 15.37
C MET A 162 -18.63 17.69 16.11
N VAL A 163 -17.46 17.89 15.49
CA VAL A 163 -16.37 18.67 16.12
C VAL A 163 -16.72 20.16 16.28
N PHE A 164 -17.54 20.70 15.38
CA PHE A 164 -18.02 22.09 15.44
C PHE A 164 -19.28 22.27 16.29
N GLY A 165 -19.80 21.21 16.91
CA GLY A 165 -21.03 21.26 17.69
C GLY A 165 -22.28 21.60 16.87
N LEU A 166 -22.30 21.19 15.59
CA LEU A 166 -23.41 21.42 14.68
C LEU A 166 -24.22 20.11 14.55
N THR A 167 -25.40 20.13 15.00
CA THR A 167 -26.37 19.03 14.82
C THR A 167 -27.10 19.14 13.50
#